data_01b54049b02a1302c2da3bdf8badcace
#
_entry.id   01b54049b02a1302c2da3bdf8badcace
#
_cell.length_a   1.000
_cell.length_b   1.000
_cell.length_c   1.000
_cell.angle_alpha   90.00
_cell.angle_beta   90.00
_cell.angle_gamma   90.00
#
_symmetry.space_group_name_H-M   'P 1'
#
loop_
_entity.id
_entity.type
_entity.pdbx_description
1 polymer ?
#
loop_
_entity_poly.entity_id
_entity_poly.type
_entity_poly.pdbx_seq_one_letter_code
_entity_poly.pdbx_strand_id
1 'polypeptide(L)'
;MQTLIKLFLLIVILHVFFAGCSDTSESDASEDELETAIVTADNTATTAPVIAEVTAVTTPTNDTTPDYTFSSDEEGTITYGGSCSSSTTSATTGNNTITLVSLSDGTYSNCTITVTDSAGNVSSSLTITSFTVAIPPIIAEVTAVTTPTNDTTPNYTFSSSKAGTITYGGSCSSSTTIAISGNNTITFNALANGTYDNCTITVTDNSVNRGKDE
;
A
#
# COMPACT_ATOMS: atom_id res chain seq x y z
N MET A 1 -33.84 9.27 14.93
CA MET A 1 -34.22 10.68 14.80
C MET A 1 -34.13 11.22 13.37
N GLN A 2 -33.25 10.75 12.51
CA GLN A 2 -33.14 11.18 11.09
C GLN A 2 -34.27 10.62 10.19
N THR A 3 -34.81 9.47 10.50
CA THR A 3 -35.88 8.84 9.69
C THR A 3 -37.24 9.52 9.84
N LEU A 4 -37.52 10.09 11.00
CA LEU A 4 -38.76 10.85 11.23
C LEU A 4 -38.77 12.21 10.54
N ILE A 5 -37.60 12.85 10.38
CA ILE A 5 -37.46 14.16 9.74
C ILE A 5 -37.72 14.04 8.22
N LYS A 6 -37.26 12.94 7.60
CA LYS A 6 -37.51 12.69 6.17
C LYS A 6 -38.99 12.39 5.85
N LEU A 7 -39.69 11.72 6.78
CA LEU A 7 -41.11 11.45 6.61
C LEU A 7 -41.99 12.70 6.77
N PHE A 8 -41.56 13.63 7.66
CA PHE A 8 -42.28 14.90 7.86
C PHE A 8 -42.15 15.85 6.67
N LEU A 9 -40.98 15.86 6.03
CA LEU A 9 -40.76 16.69 4.85
C LEU A 9 -41.57 16.21 3.63
N LEU A 10 -41.74 14.90 3.50
CA LEU A 10 -42.53 14.31 2.41
C LEU A 10 -44.04 14.60 2.55
N ILE A 11 -44.55 14.68 3.77
CA ILE A 11 -45.98 14.98 4.05
C ILE A 11 -46.28 16.47 3.80
N VAL A 12 -45.33 17.37 4.05
CA VAL A 12 -45.55 18.82 3.81
C VAL A 12 -45.59 19.14 2.31
N ILE A 13 -44.81 18.42 1.47
CA ILE A 13 -44.85 18.62 0.01
C ILE A 13 -46.13 18.10 -0.61
N LEU A 14 -46.77 17.07 -0.05
CA LEU A 14 -47.99 16.50 -0.57
C LEU A 14 -49.25 17.34 -0.27
N HIS A 15 -49.20 18.26 0.69
CA HIS A 15 -50.35 19.12 1.06
C HIS A 15 -50.40 20.45 0.30
N VAL A 16 -49.38 20.84 -0.44
CA VAL A 16 -49.36 22.08 -1.24
C VAL A 16 -50.00 21.90 -2.62
N PHE A 17 -50.26 20.66 -3.07
CA PHE A 17 -50.74 20.36 -4.42
C PHE A 17 -52.29 20.28 -4.56
N PHE A 18 -53.09 20.53 -3.50
CA PHE A 18 -54.54 20.37 -3.56
C PHE A 18 -55.37 21.59 -3.17
N ALA A 19 -54.84 22.80 -3.26
CA ALA A 19 -55.68 23.98 -3.02
C ALA A 19 -55.36 25.07 -4.04
N GLY A 20 -56.18 25.17 -5.10
CA GLY A 20 -56.21 26.38 -5.89
C GLY A 20 -56.41 26.22 -7.38
N CYS A 21 -57.60 25.77 -7.80
CA CYS A 21 -58.11 26.10 -9.13
C CYS A 21 -59.06 27.27 -8.97
N SER A 22 -58.65 28.47 -9.42
CA SER A 22 -59.54 29.58 -9.77
C SER A 22 -58.75 30.64 -10.54
N ASP A 23 -58.96 30.66 -11.81
CA ASP A 23 -58.90 31.62 -12.87
C ASP A 23 -58.69 33.09 -12.48
N THR A 24 -57.63 33.74 -13.04
CA THR A 24 -57.65 34.99 -13.83
C THR A 24 -56.22 35.45 -14.18
N SER A 25 -56.03 35.58 -15.49
CA SER A 25 -55.14 36.47 -16.29
C SER A 25 -53.96 37.25 -15.65
N GLU A 26 -52.87 37.16 -16.38
CA GLU A 26 -51.83 38.16 -16.70
C GLU A 26 -50.56 38.17 -15.90
N SER A 27 -49.56 38.07 -16.73
CA SER A 27 -48.16 38.57 -16.74
C SER A 27 -47.09 37.62 -16.29
N ASP A 28 -46.47 37.05 -17.28
CA ASP A 28 -45.06 36.93 -17.62
C ASP A 28 -44.08 37.39 -16.50
N ALA A 29 -43.57 36.45 -15.74
CA ALA A 29 -42.29 36.57 -15.06
C ALA A 29 -41.71 35.16 -14.90
N SER A 30 -40.84 34.81 -15.84
CA SER A 30 -39.73 33.82 -15.73
C SER A 30 -39.74 32.86 -14.52
N GLU A 31 -40.41 31.72 -14.69
CA GLU A 31 -40.14 30.52 -13.88
C GLU A 31 -38.92 29.76 -14.42
N ASP A 32 -37.78 30.45 -14.48
CA ASP A 32 -36.54 29.86 -15.00
C ASP A 32 -35.37 29.93 -13.97
N GLU A 33 -35.64 29.79 -12.69
CA GLU A 33 -34.54 29.73 -11.70
C GLU A 33 -34.82 28.83 -10.49
N LEU A 34 -35.46 27.70 -10.62
CA LEU A 34 -35.49 26.71 -9.53
C LEU A 34 -35.28 25.26 -9.98
N GLU A 35 -34.64 25.07 -11.13
CA GLU A 35 -34.27 23.73 -11.61
C GLU A 35 -32.75 23.46 -11.50
N THR A 36 -32.13 24.10 -10.53
CA THR A 36 -30.70 23.88 -10.30
C THR A 36 -30.49 23.36 -8.89
N ALA A 37 -30.63 22.07 -8.69
CA ALA A 37 -29.92 21.22 -7.74
C ALA A 37 -30.66 19.92 -7.40
N ILE A 38 -31.26 19.27 -8.37
CA ILE A 38 -31.32 17.81 -8.29
C ILE A 38 -30.22 17.35 -9.27
N VAL A 39 -28.99 17.29 -8.82
CA VAL A 39 -28.03 16.38 -9.42
C VAL A 39 -28.61 15.00 -9.11
N THR A 40 -29.55 14.57 -9.96
CA THR A 40 -29.82 13.15 -10.11
C THR A 40 -28.49 12.55 -10.49
N ALA A 41 -27.90 11.78 -9.58
CA ALA A 41 -26.85 10.87 -9.97
C ALA A 41 -27.34 10.21 -11.26
N ASP A 42 -26.70 10.49 -12.38
CA ASP A 42 -27.08 9.95 -13.68
C ASP A 42 -26.88 8.44 -13.63
N ASN A 43 -27.88 7.74 -13.12
CA ASN A 43 -27.92 6.28 -13.08
C ASN A 43 -28.23 5.72 -14.48
N THR A 44 -28.08 6.53 -15.54
CA THR A 44 -28.28 6.15 -16.95
C THR A 44 -26.95 6.01 -17.71
N ALA A 45 -25.81 6.26 -17.08
CA ALA A 45 -24.51 5.95 -17.68
C ALA A 45 -24.51 4.46 -18.07
N THR A 46 -24.32 4.19 -19.36
CA THR A 46 -24.29 2.83 -19.92
C THR A 46 -22.87 2.36 -20.18
N THR A 47 -21.88 3.23 -19.94
CA THR A 47 -20.46 2.97 -20.13
C THR A 47 -19.82 2.60 -18.81
N ALA A 48 -18.99 1.58 -18.83
CA ALA A 48 -18.17 1.20 -17.67
C ALA A 48 -16.91 2.07 -17.60
N PRO A 49 -16.39 2.39 -16.39
CA PRO A 49 -15.17 3.14 -16.24
C PRO A 49 -14.00 2.53 -17.01
N VAL A 50 -13.19 3.36 -17.63
CA VAL A 50 -11.92 2.97 -18.27
C VAL A 50 -10.78 3.33 -17.33
N ILE A 51 -10.04 2.32 -16.89
CA ILE A 51 -8.92 2.47 -15.96
C ILE A 51 -7.60 2.03 -16.60
N ALA A 52 -6.50 2.72 -16.25
CA ALA A 52 -5.17 2.42 -16.75
C ALA A 52 -4.10 2.67 -15.69
N GLU A 53 -3.02 1.88 -15.70
CA GLU A 53 -1.86 2.11 -14.84
C GLU A 53 -1.17 3.43 -15.21
N VAL A 54 -0.83 4.24 -14.21
CA VAL A 54 -0.09 5.52 -14.36
C VAL A 54 1.30 5.38 -13.76
N THR A 55 1.40 4.89 -12.52
CA THR A 55 2.67 4.67 -11.85
C THR A 55 2.65 3.31 -11.18
N ALA A 56 3.48 2.41 -11.69
CA ALA A 56 3.68 1.10 -11.11
C ALA A 56 4.43 1.19 -9.77
N VAL A 57 4.27 0.16 -8.94
CA VAL A 57 5.10 0.01 -7.73
C VAL A 57 6.55 -0.19 -8.14
N THR A 58 7.48 0.55 -7.50
CA THR A 58 8.92 0.36 -7.68
C THR A 58 9.31 -1.07 -7.31
N THR A 59 10.13 -1.71 -8.12
CA THR A 59 10.54 -3.11 -7.89
C THR A 59 12.03 -3.33 -8.12
N PRO A 60 12.74 -4.00 -7.19
CA PRO A 60 12.29 -4.40 -5.86
C PRO A 60 12.10 -3.19 -4.93
N THR A 61 11.24 -3.32 -3.92
CA THR A 61 11.03 -2.31 -2.87
C THR A 61 11.20 -2.93 -1.49
N ASN A 62 11.70 -2.17 -0.52
CA ASN A 62 11.67 -2.53 0.91
C ASN A 62 10.47 -1.91 1.64
N ASP A 63 9.67 -1.10 0.93
CA ASP A 63 8.41 -0.59 1.45
C ASP A 63 7.36 -1.70 1.47
N THR A 64 6.80 -1.96 2.64
CA THR A 64 5.75 -2.97 2.83
C THR A 64 4.35 -2.45 2.51
N THR A 65 4.20 -1.14 2.34
CA THR A 65 2.93 -0.45 2.06
C THR A 65 3.07 0.47 0.84
N PRO A 66 3.54 -0.05 -0.32
CA PRO A 66 3.90 0.79 -1.44
C PRO A 66 2.67 1.47 -2.05
N ASP A 67 2.92 2.66 -2.60
CA ASP A 67 1.92 3.39 -3.36
C ASP A 67 1.83 2.87 -4.80
N TYR A 68 0.61 2.88 -5.33
CA TYR A 68 0.28 2.57 -6.71
C TYR A 68 -0.66 3.63 -7.28
N THR A 69 -0.43 4.08 -8.53
CA THR A 69 -1.28 5.09 -9.15
C THR A 69 -1.89 4.56 -10.45
N PHE A 70 -3.21 4.70 -10.58
CA PHE A 70 -3.96 4.43 -11.78
C PHE A 70 -4.84 5.63 -12.16
N SER A 71 -5.26 5.74 -13.40
CA SER A 71 -6.25 6.70 -13.85
C SER A 71 -7.61 6.03 -14.00
N SER A 72 -8.67 6.82 -13.79
CA SER A 72 -10.04 6.47 -14.12
C SER A 72 -10.68 7.65 -14.87
N ASP A 73 -11.48 7.40 -15.89
CA ASP A 73 -12.26 8.43 -16.59
C ASP A 73 -13.56 8.78 -15.87
N GLU A 74 -13.98 7.93 -14.94
CA GLU A 74 -15.18 8.11 -14.12
C GLU A 74 -14.88 7.89 -12.64
N GLU A 75 -15.72 8.44 -11.76
CA GLU A 75 -15.70 8.14 -10.34
C GLU A 75 -16.40 6.81 -10.05
N GLY A 76 -16.01 6.13 -8.97
CA GLY A 76 -16.65 4.87 -8.62
C GLY A 76 -16.04 4.19 -7.40
N THR A 77 -16.50 2.96 -7.15
CA THR A 77 -16.01 2.11 -6.07
C THR A 77 -14.90 1.20 -6.57
N ILE A 78 -13.75 1.23 -5.88
CA ILE A 78 -12.61 0.37 -6.19
C ILE A 78 -12.82 -1.00 -5.55
N THR A 79 -12.63 -2.06 -6.33
CA THR A 79 -12.56 -3.44 -5.85
C THR A 79 -11.19 -4.02 -6.17
N TYR A 80 -10.55 -4.64 -5.17
CA TYR A 80 -9.24 -5.25 -5.27
C TYR A 80 -9.35 -6.75 -5.45
N GLY A 81 -8.41 -7.32 -6.21
CA GLY A 81 -8.31 -8.76 -6.43
C GLY A 81 -6.88 -9.27 -6.30
N GLY A 82 -6.75 -10.59 -6.16
CA GLY A 82 -5.47 -11.25 -5.95
C GLY A 82 -4.94 -11.05 -4.53
N SER A 83 -3.63 -10.83 -4.40
CA SER A 83 -2.94 -10.73 -3.11
C SER A 83 -2.78 -9.28 -2.61
N CYS A 84 -3.34 -8.30 -3.31
CA CYS A 84 -3.25 -6.89 -2.95
C CYS A 84 -4.60 -6.34 -2.51
N SER A 85 -4.57 -5.39 -1.58
CA SER A 85 -5.73 -4.61 -1.14
C SER A 85 -5.30 -3.24 -0.64
N SER A 86 -6.26 -2.34 -0.47
CA SER A 86 -6.06 -1.02 0.11
C SER A 86 -7.29 -0.62 0.92
N SER A 87 -7.13 0.29 1.86
CA SER A 87 -8.25 0.91 2.58
C SER A 87 -8.97 1.98 1.74
N THR A 88 -8.37 2.45 0.63
CA THR A 88 -8.99 3.38 -0.30
C THR A 88 -9.98 2.62 -1.17
N THR A 89 -11.27 2.94 -1.08
CA THR A 89 -12.35 2.24 -1.80
C THR A 89 -13.07 3.11 -2.81
N SER A 90 -12.67 4.37 -2.98
CA SER A 90 -13.30 5.31 -3.93
C SER A 90 -12.28 5.80 -4.95
N ALA A 91 -12.64 5.76 -6.21
CA ALA A 91 -11.93 6.39 -7.31
C ALA A 91 -12.60 7.71 -7.69
N THR A 92 -11.80 8.67 -8.11
CA THR A 92 -12.23 9.93 -8.72
C THR A 92 -11.79 9.96 -10.18
N THR A 93 -12.42 10.82 -10.99
CA THR A 93 -11.96 11.07 -12.35
C THR A 93 -10.53 11.63 -12.34
N GLY A 94 -9.65 11.06 -13.17
CA GLY A 94 -8.23 11.39 -13.22
C GLY A 94 -7.36 10.38 -12.48
N ASN A 95 -6.22 10.84 -11.96
CA ASN A 95 -5.24 9.99 -11.29
C ASN A 95 -5.65 9.71 -9.84
N ASN A 96 -5.61 8.43 -9.47
CA ASN A 96 -5.90 7.92 -8.14
C ASN A 96 -4.66 7.21 -7.60
N THR A 97 -4.13 7.69 -6.49
CA THR A 97 -3.04 7.03 -5.77
C THR A 97 -3.61 6.28 -4.58
N ILE A 98 -3.31 5.00 -4.50
CA ILE A 98 -3.68 4.11 -3.40
C ILE A 98 -2.42 3.60 -2.71
N THR A 99 -2.47 3.49 -1.40
CA THR A 99 -1.45 2.82 -0.60
C THR A 99 -1.90 1.40 -0.33
N LEU A 100 -1.11 0.41 -0.72
CA LEU A 100 -1.42 -0.99 -0.47
C LEU A 100 -1.32 -1.31 1.03
N VAL A 101 -2.13 -2.26 1.50
CA VAL A 101 -2.00 -2.78 2.86
C VAL A 101 -0.67 -3.51 3.00
N SER A 102 -0.18 -3.63 4.25
CA SER A 102 1.13 -4.23 4.53
C SER A 102 1.32 -5.60 3.88
N LEU A 103 2.35 -5.68 3.06
CA LEU A 103 2.76 -6.84 2.28
C LEU A 103 3.98 -7.50 2.92
N SER A 104 4.07 -8.81 2.84
CA SER A 104 5.25 -9.58 3.26
C SER A 104 6.29 -9.64 2.14
N ASP A 105 7.47 -10.16 2.44
CA ASP A 105 8.44 -10.53 1.40
C ASP A 105 7.79 -11.43 0.34
N GLY A 106 8.02 -11.12 -0.91
CA GLY A 106 7.54 -11.92 -2.02
C GLY A 106 7.29 -11.14 -3.30
N THR A 107 6.97 -11.88 -4.36
CA THR A 107 6.59 -11.30 -5.65
C THR A 107 5.07 -11.32 -5.80
N TYR A 108 4.52 -10.17 -6.13
CA TYR A 108 3.10 -9.92 -6.31
C TYR A 108 2.80 -9.76 -7.81
N SER A 109 2.26 -10.80 -8.45
CA SER A 109 1.98 -10.83 -9.89
C SER A 109 0.50 -11.04 -10.23
N ASN A 110 -0.35 -11.16 -9.21
CA ASN A 110 -1.78 -11.45 -9.38
C ASN A 110 -2.69 -10.33 -8.87
N CYS A 111 -2.13 -9.16 -8.57
CA CYS A 111 -2.90 -8.03 -8.04
C CYS A 111 -3.71 -7.38 -9.15
N THR A 112 -5.00 -7.13 -8.89
CA THR A 112 -5.91 -6.51 -9.85
C THR A 112 -6.78 -5.45 -9.19
N ILE A 113 -7.28 -4.53 -10.01
CA ILE A 113 -8.24 -3.49 -9.62
C ILE A 113 -9.37 -3.47 -10.63
N THR A 114 -10.60 -3.26 -10.15
CA THR A 114 -11.74 -2.83 -10.95
C THR A 114 -12.39 -1.61 -10.31
N VAL A 115 -13.04 -0.77 -11.11
CA VAL A 115 -13.85 0.36 -10.64
C VAL A 115 -15.27 0.13 -11.10
N THR A 116 -16.22 0.31 -10.17
CA THR A 116 -17.67 0.21 -10.45
C THR A 116 -18.28 1.59 -10.28
N ASP A 117 -18.92 2.12 -11.30
CA ASP A 117 -19.60 3.41 -11.26
C ASP A 117 -20.88 3.40 -10.42
N SER A 118 -21.55 4.55 -10.31
CA SER A 118 -22.79 4.68 -9.55
C SER A 118 -23.99 3.96 -10.21
N ALA A 119 -23.90 3.64 -11.51
CA ALA A 119 -24.91 2.91 -12.26
C ALA A 119 -24.75 1.39 -12.15
N GLY A 120 -23.61 0.92 -11.59
CA GLY A 120 -23.30 -0.49 -11.43
C GLY A 120 -22.50 -1.09 -12.60
N ASN A 121 -21.99 -0.28 -13.53
CA ASN A 121 -21.12 -0.76 -14.60
C ASN A 121 -19.69 -0.96 -14.04
N VAL A 122 -19.11 -2.11 -14.36
CA VAL A 122 -17.77 -2.51 -13.86
C VAL A 122 -16.76 -2.37 -14.97
N SER A 123 -15.64 -1.70 -14.69
CA SER A 123 -14.50 -1.61 -15.61
C SER A 123 -13.94 -2.98 -15.98
N SER A 124 -13.19 -3.04 -17.07
CA SER A 124 -12.26 -4.17 -17.28
C SER A 124 -11.26 -4.26 -16.13
N SER A 125 -10.85 -5.48 -15.78
CA SER A 125 -9.85 -5.70 -14.73
C SER A 125 -8.50 -5.15 -15.17
N LEU A 126 -7.93 -4.23 -14.35
CA LEU A 126 -6.58 -3.72 -14.51
C LEU A 126 -5.63 -4.57 -13.67
N THR A 127 -4.66 -5.22 -14.31
CA THR A 127 -3.58 -5.92 -13.61
C THR A 127 -2.52 -4.92 -13.21
N ILE A 128 -2.16 -4.88 -11.92
CA ILE A 128 -1.02 -4.13 -11.41
C ILE A 128 0.26 -4.78 -11.93
N THR A 129 1.17 -3.99 -12.50
CA THR A 129 2.48 -4.50 -12.93
C THR A 129 3.17 -5.22 -11.79
N SER A 130 3.67 -6.44 -12.07
CA SER A 130 4.30 -7.29 -11.06
C SER A 130 5.46 -6.60 -10.37
N PHE A 131 5.49 -6.69 -9.05
CA PHE A 131 6.54 -6.10 -8.21
C PHE A 131 6.98 -7.09 -7.12
N THR A 132 8.18 -6.86 -6.56
CA THR A 132 8.75 -7.65 -5.46
C THR A 132 8.93 -6.77 -4.24
N VAL A 133 8.37 -7.19 -3.11
CA VAL A 133 8.67 -6.66 -1.79
C VAL A 133 9.83 -7.47 -1.23
N ALA A 134 10.89 -6.78 -0.86
CA ALA A 134 12.14 -7.39 -0.39
C ALA A 134 12.63 -6.61 0.83
N ILE A 135 12.35 -7.14 2.03
CA ILE A 135 12.70 -6.53 3.31
C ILE A 135 14.08 -7.06 3.73
N PRO A 136 15.08 -6.19 3.97
CA PRO A 136 16.41 -6.64 4.43
C PRO A 136 16.34 -7.38 5.77
N PRO A 137 17.28 -8.32 6.04
CA PRO A 137 17.45 -8.88 7.38
C PRO A 137 17.79 -7.79 8.42
N ILE A 138 17.12 -7.86 9.57
CA ILE A 138 17.47 -7.04 10.75
C ILE A 138 18.42 -7.87 11.61
N ILE A 139 19.59 -7.30 11.93
CA ILE A 139 20.58 -7.94 12.80
C ILE A 139 20.78 -7.12 14.08
N ALA A 140 21.08 -7.79 15.18
CA ALA A 140 21.38 -7.17 16.46
C ALA A 140 22.42 -8.00 17.24
N GLU A 141 23.31 -7.33 17.97
CA GLU A 141 24.25 -7.98 18.88
C GLU A 141 23.49 -8.71 19.99
N VAL A 142 23.90 -9.93 20.30
CA VAL A 142 23.40 -10.74 21.41
C VAL A 142 24.47 -10.93 22.47
N THR A 143 25.70 -11.30 22.08
CA THR A 143 26.81 -11.45 22.98
C THR A 143 28.06 -10.87 22.35
N ALA A 144 28.56 -9.80 22.93
CA ALA A 144 29.81 -9.15 22.53
C ALA A 144 31.02 -10.02 22.88
N VAL A 145 32.12 -9.77 22.17
CA VAL A 145 33.43 -10.31 22.58
C VAL A 145 33.84 -9.69 23.90
N THR A 146 34.22 -10.53 24.88
CA THR A 146 34.73 -10.03 26.17
C THR A 146 36.01 -9.24 25.94
N THR A 147 36.11 -8.04 26.54
CA THR A 147 37.30 -7.19 26.41
C THR A 147 37.80 -6.71 27.78
N PRO A 148 39.14 -6.81 28.06
CA PRO A 148 40.16 -7.42 27.24
C PRO A 148 40.05 -8.95 27.23
N THR A 149 40.55 -9.58 26.15
CA THR A 149 40.63 -11.05 26.05
C THR A 149 42.03 -11.49 25.63
N ASN A 150 42.47 -12.68 26.07
CA ASN A 150 43.63 -13.37 25.56
C ASN A 150 43.30 -14.47 24.54
N ASP A 151 42.01 -14.64 24.24
CA ASP A 151 41.53 -15.53 23.17
C ASP A 151 41.78 -14.85 21.83
N THR A 152 42.54 -15.51 20.96
CA THR A 152 42.84 -15.00 19.62
C THR A 152 41.77 -15.35 18.60
N THR A 153 40.80 -16.21 18.95
CA THR A 153 39.69 -16.67 18.10
C THR A 153 38.36 -16.53 18.83
N PRO A 154 38.03 -15.32 19.32
CA PRO A 154 36.87 -15.15 20.18
C PRO A 154 35.56 -15.39 19.45
N ASN A 155 34.56 -15.83 20.21
CA ASN A 155 33.20 -15.97 19.72
C ASN A 155 32.44 -14.66 19.82
N TYR A 156 31.60 -14.44 18.83
CA TYR A 156 30.62 -13.34 18.79
C TYR A 156 29.27 -13.88 18.43
N THR A 157 28.21 -13.42 19.11
CA THR A 157 26.84 -13.86 18.82
C THR A 157 25.97 -12.66 18.45
N PHE A 158 25.28 -12.79 17.33
CA PHE A 158 24.27 -11.86 16.85
C PHE A 158 22.97 -12.60 16.52
N SER A 159 21.86 -11.89 16.53
CA SER A 159 20.59 -12.37 16.01
C SER A 159 20.35 -11.85 14.60
N SER A 160 19.66 -12.63 13.78
CA SER A 160 19.16 -12.20 12.47
C SER A 160 17.69 -12.51 12.34
N SER A 161 16.89 -11.59 11.76
CA SER A 161 15.46 -11.84 11.50
C SER A 161 15.24 -12.83 10.37
N LYS A 162 16.26 -13.05 9.51
CA LYS A 162 16.18 -13.95 8.35
C LYS A 162 17.48 -14.73 8.19
N ALA A 163 17.39 -15.88 7.52
CA ALA A 163 18.55 -16.60 7.02
C ALA A 163 19.17 -15.85 5.84
N GLY A 164 20.49 -15.96 5.68
CA GLY A 164 21.18 -15.30 4.57
C GLY A 164 22.68 -15.54 4.57
N THR A 165 23.37 -14.85 3.68
CA THR A 165 24.85 -14.88 3.57
C THR A 165 25.45 -13.82 4.46
N ILE A 166 26.44 -14.20 5.28
CA ILE A 166 27.20 -13.29 6.13
C ILE A 166 28.37 -12.73 5.34
N THR A 167 28.53 -11.42 5.37
CA THR A 167 29.70 -10.69 4.87
C THR A 167 30.35 -9.95 6.02
N TYR A 168 31.68 -10.05 6.12
CA TYR A 168 32.48 -9.40 7.14
C TYR A 168 33.18 -8.18 6.56
N GLY A 169 33.27 -7.13 7.38
CA GLY A 169 34.01 -5.90 7.04
C GLY A 169 34.96 -5.49 8.13
N GLY A 170 35.87 -4.55 7.80
CA GLY A 170 36.94 -4.11 8.69
C GLY A 170 38.03 -5.14 8.83
N SER A 171 38.57 -5.27 10.06
CA SER A 171 39.71 -6.13 10.37
C SER A 171 39.32 -7.53 10.87
N CYS A 172 38.02 -7.84 10.88
CA CYS A 172 37.51 -9.14 11.36
C CYS A 172 37.03 -10.01 10.21
N SER A 173 37.20 -11.32 10.37
CA SER A 173 36.68 -12.32 9.45
C SER A 173 36.35 -13.62 10.18
N SER A 174 35.52 -14.44 9.56
CA SER A 174 35.18 -15.79 10.02
C SER A 174 34.98 -16.73 8.84
N SER A 175 35.16 -18.00 9.06
CA SER A 175 34.83 -19.05 8.09
C SER A 175 33.29 -19.32 8.00
N THR A 176 32.53 -18.86 8.97
CA THR A 176 31.06 -18.97 8.96
C THR A 176 30.47 -17.94 7.99
N THR A 177 29.85 -18.36 6.92
CA THR A 177 29.31 -17.48 5.86
C THR A 177 27.80 -17.53 5.74
N ILE A 178 27.12 -18.33 6.57
CA ILE A 178 25.66 -18.49 6.52
C ILE A 178 25.07 -18.13 7.87
N ALA A 179 24.08 -17.25 7.86
CA ALA A 179 23.23 -16.93 8.99
C ALA A 179 21.92 -17.72 8.90
N ILE A 180 21.38 -18.09 10.05
CA ILE A 180 20.03 -18.61 10.21
C ILE A 180 19.14 -17.53 10.85
N SER A 181 17.82 -17.64 10.71
CA SER A 181 16.90 -16.84 11.51
C SER A 181 17.04 -17.19 13.00
N GLY A 182 17.18 -16.19 13.84
CA GLY A 182 17.50 -16.33 15.27
C GLY A 182 18.97 -16.07 15.59
N ASN A 183 19.47 -16.67 16.66
CA ASN A 183 20.83 -16.44 17.16
C ASN A 183 21.89 -17.20 16.33
N ASN A 184 22.93 -16.50 15.96
CA ASN A 184 24.09 -16.98 15.20
C ASN A 184 25.34 -16.73 16.01
N THR A 185 26.10 -17.78 16.33
CA THR A 185 27.43 -17.64 16.97
C THR A 185 28.48 -17.92 15.92
N ILE A 186 29.39 -16.98 15.74
CA ILE A 186 30.55 -17.08 14.86
C ILE A 186 31.83 -17.09 15.71
N THR A 187 32.84 -17.76 15.22
CA THR A 187 34.20 -17.70 15.77
C THR A 187 35.06 -16.89 14.81
N PHE A 188 35.68 -15.82 15.27
CA PHE A 188 36.56 -15.04 14.40
C PHE A 188 37.85 -15.86 14.05
N ASN A 189 38.36 -15.62 12.86
CA ASN A 189 39.69 -16.08 12.50
C ASN A 189 40.73 -15.44 13.44
N ALA A 190 41.90 -16.08 13.58
CA ALA A 190 42.92 -15.63 14.51
C ALA A 190 43.26 -14.14 14.37
N LEU A 191 43.09 -13.43 15.46
CA LEU A 191 43.32 -12.01 15.60
C LEU A 191 44.69 -11.77 16.26
N ALA A 192 45.47 -10.80 15.77
CA ALA A 192 46.70 -10.35 16.40
C ALA A 192 46.40 -9.48 17.64
N ASN A 193 47.43 -9.21 18.45
CA ASN A 193 47.28 -8.24 19.54
C ASN A 193 46.92 -6.85 18.97
N GLY A 194 45.84 -6.25 19.49
CA GLY A 194 45.36 -4.94 19.03
C GLY A 194 43.96 -4.63 19.51
N THR A 195 43.47 -3.46 19.10
CA THR A 195 42.10 -3.03 19.29
C THR A 195 41.35 -3.18 17.96
N TYR A 196 40.16 -3.76 18.02
CA TYR A 196 39.29 -4.02 16.86
C TYR A 196 38.01 -3.24 17.03
N ASP A 197 37.96 -2.03 16.48
CA ASP A 197 36.84 -1.08 16.55
C ASP A 197 36.11 -0.88 15.24
N ASN A 198 36.57 -1.54 14.16
CA ASN A 198 36.06 -1.39 12.79
C ASN A 198 35.42 -2.68 12.25
N CYS A 199 35.18 -3.69 13.08
CA CYS A 199 34.60 -4.96 12.65
C CYS A 199 33.10 -4.78 12.38
N THR A 200 32.66 -5.20 11.21
CA THR A 200 31.23 -5.16 10.81
C THR A 200 30.78 -6.52 10.30
N ILE A 201 29.49 -6.76 10.46
CA ILE A 201 28.78 -7.93 9.91
C ILE A 201 27.56 -7.43 9.14
N THR A 202 27.36 -7.97 7.95
CA THR A 202 26.17 -7.76 7.16
C THR A 202 25.58 -9.12 6.81
N VAL A 203 24.24 -9.24 6.87
CA VAL A 203 23.52 -10.43 6.41
C VAL A 203 22.68 -10.03 5.21
N THR A 204 22.86 -10.75 4.11
CA THR A 204 22.05 -10.58 2.88
C THR A 204 21.19 -11.82 2.71
N ASP A 205 19.87 -11.67 2.65
CA ASP A 205 18.99 -12.80 2.42
C ASP A 205 19.08 -13.28 0.96
N ASN A 206 18.64 -14.53 0.73
CA ASN A 206 18.72 -15.15 -0.60
C ASN A 206 17.47 -14.86 -1.46
N SER A 207 16.46 -14.22 -0.92
CA SER A 207 15.26 -13.82 -1.63
C SER A 207 15.49 -12.50 -2.36
N VAL A 208 16.31 -12.54 -3.45
CA VAL A 208 16.46 -11.47 -4.47
C VAL A 208 16.58 -10.04 -3.91
N ASN A 209 17.22 -9.86 -2.77
CA ASN A 209 17.50 -8.54 -2.27
C ASN A 209 18.97 -8.19 -2.44
N ARG A 210 19.30 -7.69 -3.61
CA ARG A 210 20.48 -6.84 -3.76
C ARG A 210 20.06 -5.41 -3.44
N GLY A 211 19.78 -5.14 -2.19
CA GLY A 211 19.80 -3.79 -1.68
C GLY A 211 21.24 -3.28 -1.86
N LYS A 212 21.47 -2.45 -2.84
CA LYS A 212 22.60 -1.54 -2.80
C LYS A 212 22.27 -0.51 -1.73
N ASP A 213 22.88 -0.64 -0.58
CA ASP A 213 23.03 0.48 0.33
C ASP A 213 24.12 1.38 -0.29
N GLU A 214 23.70 2.56 -0.78
CA GLU A 214 24.53 3.74 -0.95
C GLU A 214 24.49 4.56 0.35
#